data_cd2c0d5e7b4122a5ff076694aac3c6d2
#
_entry.id   cd2c0d5e7b4122a5ff076694aac3c6d2
#
_cell.length_a   1.000
_cell.length_b   1.000
_cell.length_c   1.000
_cell.angle_alpha   90.00
_cell.angle_beta   90.00
_cell.angle_gamma   90.00
#
_symmetry.space_group_name_H-M   'P 1'
#
loop_
_entity.id
_entity.type
_entity.pdbx_description
1 polymer ?
#
loop_
_entity_poly.entity_id
_entity_poly.type
_entity_poly.pdbx_seq_one_letter_code
_entity_poly.pdbx_strand_id
1 'polypeptide(L)'
;MTIPQFVGEPSIVAYVYDMYKTLHSVFVISYSPALSAIELFQGELNALSIACNEQQKELRVLQNLMNSQMDRSNAISAQEDIVHQELNSLEIEAYNFEEESHLVIRRCNAVEDEIAAMSRVKLLSIPFKIRINNGGDDSVHNLGRYPTINNLRLAYRINEKAGLHRAEINAAFFHAAQLMAFTLGLYPRLNSIVIRIIPIHPCAKILVNLPEGQTVHNLGFDTSSGGTAQSNHVPTQSITLFLALLSEVTSYILTERRQRKAVEEPPFIMTELSIDDVDVTSLEDSNTPAWSSVVFCIAANLRWLSSEVEIIR
;
A
#
# COMPACT_ATOMS: atom_id res chain seq x y z
N MET A 1 -27.22 -22.84 -41.40
CA MET A 1 -27.03 -21.62 -40.59
C MET A 1 -25.93 -21.91 -39.60
N THR A 2 -24.75 -21.40 -39.84
CA THR A 2 -23.58 -21.54 -38.97
C THR A 2 -23.81 -20.60 -37.79
N ILE A 3 -23.99 -21.16 -36.59
CA ILE A 3 -23.98 -20.40 -35.34
C ILE A 3 -22.54 -19.87 -35.17
N PRO A 4 -22.34 -18.54 -35.05
CA PRO A 4 -21.03 -18.05 -34.79
C PRO A 4 -20.55 -18.70 -33.46
N GLN A 5 -19.47 -19.44 -33.54
CA GLN A 5 -18.77 -19.85 -32.32
C GLN A 5 -18.37 -18.57 -31.61
N PHE A 6 -19.07 -18.26 -30.53
CA PHE A 6 -18.62 -17.26 -29.58
C PHE A 6 -17.41 -17.87 -28.88
N VAL A 7 -16.27 -17.68 -29.48
CA VAL A 7 -15.00 -17.86 -28.80
C VAL A 7 -14.97 -16.66 -27.84
N GLY A 8 -15.65 -16.84 -26.70
CA GLY A 8 -15.47 -15.91 -25.56
C GLY A 8 -13.99 -15.92 -25.29
N GLU A 9 -13.32 -14.88 -25.73
CA GLU A 9 -11.89 -14.83 -25.72
C GLU A 9 -11.41 -15.03 -24.27
N PRO A 10 -10.67 -16.07 -23.98
CA PRO A 10 -9.93 -16.18 -22.73
C PRO A 10 -8.96 -14.97 -22.54
N SER A 11 -8.80 -14.15 -23.59
CA SER A 11 -7.94 -12.99 -23.62
C SER A 11 -8.37 -11.87 -22.66
N ILE A 12 -9.66 -11.63 -22.42
CA ILE A 12 -10.11 -10.52 -21.55
C ILE A 12 -9.80 -10.87 -20.10
N VAL A 13 -10.10 -12.08 -19.67
CA VAL A 13 -9.83 -12.52 -18.29
C VAL A 13 -8.33 -12.66 -18.05
N ALA A 14 -7.59 -13.17 -19.04
CA ALA A 14 -6.13 -13.25 -18.98
C ALA A 14 -5.50 -11.85 -18.97
N TYR A 15 -6.00 -10.92 -19.76
CA TYR A 15 -5.51 -9.54 -19.81
C TYR A 15 -5.81 -8.78 -18.52
N VAL A 16 -7.03 -8.92 -17.99
CA VAL A 16 -7.42 -8.32 -16.69
C VAL A 16 -6.59 -8.91 -15.54
N TYR A 17 -6.32 -10.21 -15.59
CA TYR A 17 -5.48 -10.89 -14.60
C TYR A 17 -4.00 -10.47 -14.69
N ASP A 18 -3.47 -10.31 -15.88
CA ASP A 18 -2.08 -9.91 -16.12
C ASP A 18 -1.87 -8.42 -15.78
N MET A 19 -2.84 -7.57 -16.09
CA MET A 19 -2.88 -6.16 -15.69
C MET A 19 -2.89 -6.02 -14.16
N TYR A 20 -3.70 -6.82 -13.48
CA TYR A 20 -3.72 -6.88 -12.03
C TYR A 20 -2.37 -7.32 -11.44
N LYS A 21 -1.75 -8.39 -11.98
CA LYS A 21 -0.47 -8.91 -11.51
C LYS A 21 0.65 -7.88 -11.63
N THR A 22 0.61 -7.09 -12.68
CA THR A 22 1.58 -6.01 -12.90
C THR A 22 1.39 -4.85 -11.90
N LEU A 23 0.15 -4.42 -11.65
CA LEU A 23 -0.18 -3.41 -10.63
C LEU A 23 0.24 -3.86 -9.21
N HIS A 24 -0.05 -5.10 -8.85
CA HIS A 24 0.30 -5.65 -7.55
C HIS A 24 1.82 -5.66 -7.32
N SER A 25 2.62 -5.97 -8.33
CA SER A 25 4.08 -6.00 -8.20
C SER A 25 4.71 -4.61 -8.00
N VAL A 26 4.07 -3.55 -8.49
CA VAL A 26 4.59 -2.17 -8.46
C VAL A 26 4.07 -1.38 -7.25
N PHE A 27 2.88 -1.68 -6.74
CA PHE A 27 2.16 -0.83 -5.78
C PHE A 27 1.95 -1.41 -4.38
N VAL A 28 2.35 -2.68 -4.13
CA VAL A 28 2.11 -3.38 -2.84
C VAL A 28 2.66 -2.64 -1.62
N ILE A 29 3.57 -1.70 -1.80
CA ILE A 29 4.30 -1.06 -0.70
C ILE A 29 3.80 0.36 -0.36
N SER A 30 2.98 0.99 -1.21
CA SER A 30 2.88 2.46 -1.14
C SER A 30 1.68 3.06 -0.44
N TYR A 31 0.51 2.41 -0.39
CA TYR A 31 -0.68 3.06 0.18
C TYR A 31 -1.76 2.08 0.65
N SER A 32 -2.06 2.09 1.93
CA SER A 32 -3.15 1.30 2.54
C SER A 32 -4.53 1.57 1.89
N PRO A 33 -4.95 2.82 1.61
CA PRO A 33 -6.23 3.05 0.94
C PRO A 33 -6.24 2.65 -0.53
N ALA A 34 -5.11 2.79 -1.24
CA ALA A 34 -5.01 2.36 -2.62
C ALA A 34 -4.94 0.83 -2.76
N LEU A 35 -4.25 0.16 -1.83
CA LEU A 35 -4.21 -1.31 -1.75
C LEU A 35 -5.60 -1.89 -1.42
N SER A 36 -6.32 -1.31 -0.44
CA SER A 36 -7.66 -1.80 -0.12
C SER A 36 -8.66 -1.59 -1.26
N ALA A 37 -8.53 -0.50 -2.02
CA ALA A 37 -9.32 -0.29 -3.24
C ALA A 37 -8.96 -1.32 -4.33
N ILE A 38 -7.67 -1.61 -4.51
CA ILE A 38 -7.19 -2.62 -5.48
C ILE A 38 -7.67 -4.02 -5.07
N GLU A 39 -7.61 -4.37 -3.78
CA GLU A 39 -8.11 -5.64 -3.27
C GLU A 39 -9.63 -5.79 -3.45
N LEU A 40 -10.37 -4.69 -3.27
CA LEU A 40 -11.82 -4.67 -3.49
C LEU A 40 -12.16 -4.89 -4.98
N PHE A 41 -11.46 -4.20 -5.88
CA PHE A 41 -11.60 -4.41 -7.34
C PHE A 41 -11.17 -5.82 -7.77
N GLN A 42 -10.15 -6.38 -7.12
CA GLN A 42 -9.74 -7.76 -7.38
C GLN A 42 -10.81 -8.78 -6.97
N GLY A 43 -11.47 -8.57 -5.83
CA GLY A 43 -12.59 -9.39 -5.38
C GLY A 43 -13.73 -9.40 -6.41
N GLU A 44 -14.08 -8.23 -6.93
CA GLU A 44 -15.09 -8.07 -7.98
C GLU A 44 -14.67 -8.75 -9.29
N LEU A 45 -13.42 -8.59 -9.72
CA LEU A 45 -12.86 -9.23 -10.92
C LEU A 45 -12.82 -10.75 -10.82
N ASN A 46 -12.46 -11.29 -9.67
CA ASN A 46 -12.48 -12.72 -9.43
C ASN A 46 -13.91 -13.29 -9.44
N ALA A 47 -14.87 -12.60 -8.82
CA ALA A 47 -16.28 -12.99 -8.84
C ALA A 47 -16.85 -13.00 -10.27
N LEU A 48 -16.55 -11.98 -11.07
CA LEU A 48 -16.91 -11.90 -12.48
C LEU A 48 -16.26 -13.00 -13.33
N SER A 49 -14.99 -13.33 -13.06
CA SER A 49 -14.27 -14.41 -13.75
C SER A 49 -14.88 -15.80 -13.46
N ILE A 50 -15.25 -16.06 -12.20
CA ILE A 50 -15.91 -17.32 -11.79
C ILE A 50 -17.29 -17.42 -12.47
N ALA A 51 -18.10 -16.36 -12.43
CA ALA A 51 -19.42 -16.31 -13.07
C ALA A 51 -19.32 -16.52 -14.59
N CYS A 52 -18.31 -15.97 -15.25
CA CYS A 52 -18.07 -16.18 -16.68
C CYS A 52 -17.73 -17.64 -17.02
N ASN A 53 -16.88 -18.26 -16.21
CA ASN A 53 -16.53 -19.68 -16.41
C ASN A 53 -17.72 -20.62 -16.16
N GLU A 54 -18.57 -20.30 -15.20
CA GLU A 54 -19.82 -21.07 -14.95
C GLU A 54 -20.81 -20.88 -16.10
N GLN A 55 -21.04 -19.66 -16.54
CA GLN A 55 -21.90 -19.37 -17.71
C GLN A 55 -21.35 -20.01 -19.00
N GLN A 56 -20.02 -20.04 -19.17
CA GLN A 56 -19.40 -20.70 -20.32
C GLN A 56 -19.56 -22.24 -20.26
N LYS A 57 -19.56 -22.83 -19.07
CA LYS A 57 -19.91 -24.25 -18.88
C LYS A 57 -21.39 -24.48 -19.19
N GLU A 58 -22.28 -23.63 -18.68
CA GLU A 58 -23.72 -23.68 -18.98
C GLU A 58 -23.99 -23.52 -20.48
N LEU A 59 -23.32 -22.57 -21.13
CA LEU A 59 -23.38 -22.39 -22.60
C LEU A 59 -22.95 -23.64 -23.36
N ARG A 60 -21.87 -24.31 -22.92
CA ARG A 60 -21.43 -25.59 -23.55
C ARG A 60 -22.43 -26.73 -23.31
N VAL A 61 -23.02 -26.79 -22.10
CA VAL A 61 -24.05 -27.79 -21.80
C VAL A 61 -25.29 -27.60 -22.68
N LEU A 62 -25.75 -26.35 -22.83
CA LEU A 62 -26.91 -26.03 -23.69
C LEU A 62 -26.63 -26.27 -25.18
N GLN A 63 -25.41 -25.94 -25.66
CA GLN A 63 -24.99 -26.27 -27.05
C GLN A 63 -25.02 -27.79 -27.31
N ASN A 64 -24.53 -28.59 -26.39
CA ASN A 64 -24.56 -30.06 -26.52
C ASN A 64 -25.98 -30.62 -26.47
N LEU A 65 -26.84 -30.02 -25.62
CA LEU A 65 -28.28 -30.38 -25.56
C LEU A 65 -29.00 -30.03 -26.84
N MET A 66 -28.76 -28.86 -27.39
CA MET A 66 -29.31 -28.37 -28.65
C MET A 66 -28.87 -29.28 -29.81
N ASN A 67 -27.59 -29.64 -29.89
CA ASN A 67 -27.07 -30.56 -30.90
C ASN A 67 -27.73 -31.97 -30.80
N SER A 68 -27.88 -32.48 -29.56
CA SER A 68 -28.51 -33.77 -29.35
C SER A 68 -30.02 -33.78 -29.64
N GLN A 69 -30.66 -32.61 -29.53
CA GLN A 69 -32.09 -32.43 -29.89
C GLN A 69 -32.29 -32.19 -31.37
N MET A 70 -31.37 -31.48 -32.03
CA MET A 70 -31.37 -31.40 -33.51
C MET A 70 -31.24 -32.78 -34.13
N ASP A 71 -30.44 -33.65 -33.61
CA ASP A 71 -30.29 -35.02 -34.11
C ASP A 71 -31.51 -35.92 -33.80
N ARG A 72 -32.30 -35.54 -32.79
CA ARG A 72 -33.57 -36.23 -32.43
C ARG A 72 -34.80 -35.61 -33.07
N SER A 73 -34.58 -34.60 -33.85
CA SER A 73 -35.64 -33.72 -34.22
C SER A 73 -36.39 -34.13 -35.45
N ASN A 74 -37.46 -34.85 -35.33
CA ASN A 74 -38.64 -34.65 -36.19
C ASN A 74 -39.93 -34.61 -35.36
N ALA A 75 -39.83 -34.51 -34.05
CA ALA A 75 -41.02 -34.62 -33.21
C ALA A 75 -41.31 -33.40 -32.30
N ILE A 76 -40.47 -32.32 -32.31
CA ILE A 76 -40.62 -31.37 -31.22
C ILE A 76 -40.40 -29.92 -31.70
N SER A 77 -41.32 -29.38 -32.50
CA SER A 77 -41.33 -27.94 -32.78
C SER A 77 -41.62 -27.09 -31.52
N ALA A 78 -42.31 -27.65 -30.53
CA ALA A 78 -42.57 -26.98 -29.27
C ALA A 78 -41.34 -26.86 -28.36
N GLN A 79 -40.31 -27.72 -28.53
CA GLN A 79 -39.07 -27.63 -27.81
C GLN A 79 -38.06 -26.66 -28.46
N GLU A 80 -38.16 -26.42 -29.78
CA GLU A 80 -37.34 -25.43 -30.46
C GLU A 80 -37.61 -23.98 -29.92
N ASP A 81 -38.88 -23.65 -29.65
CA ASP A 81 -39.23 -22.36 -29.10
C ASP A 81 -38.67 -22.13 -27.70
N ILE A 82 -38.63 -23.20 -26.90
CA ILE A 82 -38.05 -23.13 -25.54
C ILE A 82 -36.52 -22.97 -25.61
N VAL A 83 -35.86 -23.72 -26.49
CA VAL A 83 -34.40 -23.63 -26.68
C VAL A 83 -34.01 -22.25 -27.27
N HIS A 84 -34.82 -21.69 -28.16
CA HIS A 84 -34.64 -20.35 -28.69
C HIS A 84 -34.84 -19.26 -27.61
N GLN A 85 -35.80 -19.43 -26.69
CA GLN A 85 -35.98 -18.50 -25.56
C GLN A 85 -34.82 -18.55 -24.57
N GLU A 86 -34.31 -19.74 -24.30
CA GLU A 86 -33.16 -19.93 -23.43
C GLU A 86 -31.86 -19.37 -24.06
N LEU A 87 -31.66 -19.57 -25.38
CA LEU A 87 -30.55 -18.99 -26.12
C LEU A 87 -30.59 -17.45 -26.12
N ASN A 88 -31.77 -16.85 -26.36
CA ASN A 88 -31.93 -15.40 -26.28
C ASN A 88 -31.66 -14.88 -24.84
N SER A 89 -32.07 -15.62 -23.83
CA SER A 89 -31.76 -15.30 -22.43
C SER A 89 -30.25 -15.29 -22.15
N LEU A 90 -29.54 -16.31 -22.67
CA LEU A 90 -28.08 -16.43 -22.53
C LEU A 90 -27.30 -15.39 -23.35
N GLU A 91 -27.82 -14.99 -24.53
CA GLU A 91 -27.25 -13.88 -25.31
C GLU A 91 -27.37 -12.55 -24.54
N ILE A 92 -28.53 -12.33 -23.89
CA ILE A 92 -28.73 -11.13 -23.04
C ILE A 92 -27.78 -11.16 -21.83
N GLU A 93 -27.60 -12.32 -21.19
CA GLU A 93 -26.67 -12.49 -20.07
C GLU A 93 -25.21 -12.29 -20.53
N ALA A 94 -24.82 -12.85 -21.66
CA ALA A 94 -23.50 -12.64 -22.26
C ALA A 94 -23.23 -11.17 -22.59
N TYR A 95 -24.22 -10.48 -23.15
CA TYR A 95 -24.14 -9.05 -23.44
C TYR A 95 -24.01 -8.22 -22.15
N ASN A 96 -24.80 -8.53 -21.13
CA ASN A 96 -24.73 -7.87 -19.83
C ASN A 96 -23.35 -8.08 -19.16
N PHE A 97 -22.80 -9.28 -19.29
CA PHE A 97 -21.45 -9.60 -18.80
C PHE A 97 -20.36 -8.80 -19.54
N GLU A 98 -20.45 -8.68 -20.85
CA GLU A 98 -19.51 -7.88 -21.64
C GLU A 98 -19.58 -6.39 -21.24
N GLU A 99 -20.77 -5.87 -21.01
CA GLU A 99 -20.98 -4.48 -20.54
C GLU A 99 -20.43 -4.25 -19.13
N GLU A 100 -20.66 -5.20 -18.21
CA GLU A 100 -20.07 -5.17 -16.85
C GLU A 100 -18.54 -5.26 -16.90
N SER A 101 -18.00 -6.12 -17.74
CA SER A 101 -16.56 -6.26 -17.96
C SER A 101 -15.94 -4.93 -18.46
N HIS A 102 -16.58 -4.29 -19.44
CA HIS A 102 -16.16 -2.97 -19.91
C HIS A 102 -16.28 -1.87 -18.86
N LEU A 103 -17.27 -1.96 -17.96
CA LEU A 103 -17.40 -1.06 -16.82
C LEU A 103 -16.26 -1.23 -15.83
N VAL A 104 -15.90 -2.46 -15.52
CA VAL A 104 -14.77 -2.77 -14.62
C VAL A 104 -13.45 -2.27 -15.23
N ILE A 105 -13.21 -2.55 -16.52
CA ILE A 105 -12.01 -2.06 -17.23
C ILE A 105 -11.94 -0.52 -17.18
N ARG A 106 -13.06 0.17 -17.44
CA ARG A 106 -13.10 1.64 -17.35
C ARG A 106 -12.82 2.16 -15.95
N ARG A 107 -13.33 1.48 -14.91
CA ARG A 107 -13.04 1.82 -13.51
C ARG A 107 -11.57 1.59 -13.17
N CYS A 108 -10.98 0.47 -13.61
CA CYS A 108 -9.56 0.21 -13.44
C CYS A 108 -8.70 1.30 -14.12
N ASN A 109 -8.99 1.64 -15.35
CA ASN A 109 -8.29 2.70 -16.08
C ASN A 109 -8.45 4.06 -15.39
N ALA A 110 -9.65 4.39 -14.90
CA ALA A 110 -9.88 5.62 -14.14
C ALA A 110 -9.07 5.65 -12.82
N VAL A 111 -8.97 4.53 -12.12
CA VAL A 111 -8.13 4.42 -10.91
C VAL A 111 -6.65 4.51 -11.28
N GLU A 112 -6.22 3.93 -12.39
CA GLU A 112 -4.84 4.09 -12.89
C GLU A 112 -4.54 5.55 -13.24
N ASP A 113 -5.46 6.23 -13.93
CA ASP A 113 -5.33 7.65 -14.26
C ASP A 113 -5.32 8.51 -12.98
N GLU A 114 -6.15 8.17 -11.99
CA GLU A 114 -6.17 8.85 -10.70
C GLU A 114 -4.86 8.61 -9.93
N ILE A 115 -4.36 7.38 -9.86
CA ILE A 115 -3.05 7.05 -9.29
C ILE A 115 -1.93 7.78 -10.05
N ALA A 116 -1.99 7.82 -11.40
CA ALA A 116 -1.02 8.53 -12.21
C ALA A 116 -1.12 10.05 -12.01
N ALA A 117 -2.33 10.60 -11.89
CA ALA A 117 -2.55 12.01 -11.57
C ALA A 117 -2.09 12.32 -10.14
N MET A 118 -2.44 11.48 -9.17
CA MET A 118 -1.95 11.57 -7.79
C MET A 118 -0.42 11.47 -7.73
N SER A 119 0.18 10.68 -8.57
CA SER A 119 1.63 10.57 -8.68
C SER A 119 2.29 11.76 -9.42
N ARG A 120 1.55 12.49 -10.24
CA ARG A 120 2.02 13.70 -10.95
C ARG A 120 1.82 15.00 -10.18
N VAL A 121 0.83 15.03 -9.29
CA VAL A 121 0.60 16.18 -8.42
C VAL A 121 1.51 16.04 -7.19
N LYS A 122 2.11 17.12 -6.72
CA LYS A 122 2.94 17.22 -5.50
C LYS A 122 2.19 16.76 -4.23
N LEU A 123 1.79 15.50 -4.17
CA LEU A 123 0.84 14.97 -3.18
C LEU A 123 1.46 14.62 -1.85
N LEU A 124 2.79 14.61 -1.75
CA LEU A 124 3.43 14.23 -0.50
C LEU A 124 3.36 15.33 0.57
N SER A 125 3.35 16.59 0.17
CA SER A 125 3.23 17.72 1.13
C SER A 125 1.82 17.85 1.71
N ILE A 126 0.80 17.36 1.00
CA ILE A 126 -0.60 17.44 1.45
C ILE A 126 -0.92 16.39 2.51
N PRO A 127 -0.66 15.07 2.28
CA PRO A 127 -0.96 14.04 3.26
C PRO A 127 0.06 13.95 4.40
N PHE A 128 1.29 14.46 4.21
CA PHE A 128 2.35 14.36 5.21
C PHE A 128 2.81 15.73 5.71
N LYS A 129 1.96 16.36 6.52
CA LYS A 129 2.31 17.63 7.20
C LYS A 129 3.24 17.34 8.38
N ILE A 130 4.55 17.43 8.14
CA ILE A 130 5.55 17.26 9.19
C ILE A 130 5.92 18.63 9.74
N ARG A 131 5.70 18.84 11.04
CA ARG A 131 6.05 20.05 11.75
C ARG A 131 7.12 19.74 12.79
N ILE A 132 8.15 20.56 12.78
CA ILE A 132 9.26 20.50 13.71
C ILE A 132 9.23 21.83 14.46
N ASN A 133 8.73 21.81 15.68
CA ASN A 133 8.69 22.99 16.51
C ASN A 133 10.04 23.11 17.24
N ASN A 134 10.85 24.04 16.80
CA ASN A 134 12.05 24.46 17.55
C ASN A 134 11.54 25.22 18.78
N GLY A 135 11.51 24.58 19.92
CA GLY A 135 10.94 24.96 21.22
C GLY A 135 11.09 26.40 21.71
N GLY A 136 10.57 27.38 20.98
CA GLY A 136 10.69 28.79 21.28
C GLY A 136 9.42 29.50 21.78
N ASP A 137 8.31 28.78 21.93
CA ASP A 137 7.09 29.40 22.42
C ASP A 137 6.52 28.63 23.61
N ASP A 138 6.68 29.23 24.81
CA ASP A 138 6.24 28.72 26.09
C ASP A 138 4.71 28.72 26.27
N SER A 139 3.95 28.76 25.21
CA SER A 139 2.50 28.86 25.29
C SER A 139 1.82 27.51 25.54
N VAL A 140 1.41 27.35 26.77
CA VAL A 140 0.19 26.72 27.36
C VAL A 140 -0.17 25.27 27.01
N HIS A 141 0.28 24.68 25.93
CA HIS A 141 0.05 23.27 25.62
C HIS A 141 1.36 22.58 25.26
N ASN A 142 1.73 21.54 26.01
CA ASN A 142 2.89 20.65 25.80
C ASN A 142 3.03 20.04 24.37
N LEU A 143 2.27 20.49 23.41
CA LEU A 143 2.33 20.15 21.99
C LEU A 143 3.64 20.63 21.32
N GLY A 144 4.29 21.69 21.87
CA GLY A 144 5.51 22.27 21.28
C GLY A 144 6.80 21.47 21.43
N ARG A 145 6.80 20.39 22.22
CA ARG A 145 8.02 19.59 22.49
C ARG A 145 8.22 18.40 21.57
N TYR A 146 7.19 17.99 20.85
CA TYR A 146 7.26 16.80 20.01
C TYR A 146 7.12 17.17 18.53
N PRO A 147 7.93 16.61 17.64
CA PRO A 147 7.67 16.72 16.20
C PRO A 147 6.34 16.04 15.89
N THR A 148 5.62 16.57 14.89
CA THR A 148 4.31 16.03 14.52
C THR A 148 4.27 15.61 13.06
N ILE A 149 3.58 14.51 12.79
CA ILE A 149 3.20 14.06 11.45
C ILE A 149 1.66 14.07 11.37
N ASN A 150 1.09 14.87 10.50
CA ASN A 150 -0.36 15.05 10.37
C ASN A 150 -1.05 15.46 11.68
N ASN A 151 -0.40 16.34 12.44
CA ASN A 151 -0.80 16.79 13.78
C ASN A 151 -0.75 15.71 14.86
N LEU A 152 -0.20 14.51 14.57
CA LEU A 152 0.05 13.44 15.53
C LEU A 152 1.48 13.54 16.03
N ARG A 153 1.66 13.49 17.34
CA ARG A 153 2.99 13.62 17.98
C ARG A 153 3.80 12.35 17.79
N LEU A 154 4.99 12.51 17.24
CA LEU A 154 5.98 11.44 17.13
C LEU A 154 6.83 11.43 18.39
N ALA A 155 6.88 10.29 19.09
CA ALA A 155 7.63 10.14 20.32
C ALA A 155 8.09 8.69 20.51
N TYR A 156 9.18 8.54 21.25
CA TYR A 156 9.68 7.21 21.66
C TYR A 156 8.87 6.60 22.79
N ARG A 157 8.38 7.43 23.72
CA ARG A 157 7.77 7.01 24.99
C ARG A 157 6.42 7.68 25.23
N ILE A 158 5.55 6.96 25.92
CA ILE A 158 4.29 7.49 26.44
C ILE A 158 4.58 8.58 27.48
N ASN A 159 3.83 9.67 27.42
CA ASN A 159 3.85 10.72 28.42
C ASN A 159 2.42 11.12 28.79
N GLU A 160 1.84 10.43 29.76
CA GLU A 160 0.45 10.66 30.20
C GLU A 160 0.25 12.09 30.74
N LYS A 161 1.27 12.68 31.38
CA LYS A 161 1.21 14.06 31.87
C LYS A 161 1.09 15.08 30.74
N ALA A 162 1.64 14.77 29.57
CA ALA A 162 1.51 15.55 28.35
C ALA A 162 0.32 15.11 27.49
N GLY A 163 -0.54 14.18 27.97
CA GLY A 163 -1.64 13.62 27.20
C GLY A 163 -1.19 12.84 25.97
N LEU A 164 0.01 12.29 25.98
CA LEU A 164 0.58 11.53 24.86
C LEU A 164 0.33 10.04 25.07
N HIS A 165 -0.54 9.47 24.23
CA HIS A 165 -1.01 8.09 24.33
C HIS A 165 -0.41 7.19 23.26
N ARG A 166 -0.41 5.87 23.51
CA ARG A 166 0.06 4.83 22.58
C ARG A 166 -0.57 4.95 21.19
N ALA A 167 -1.89 5.15 21.15
CA ALA A 167 -2.62 5.23 19.88
C ALA A 167 -2.14 6.40 19.01
N GLU A 168 -1.83 7.53 19.60
CA GLU A 168 -1.30 8.70 18.87
C GLU A 168 0.09 8.43 18.32
N ILE A 169 0.98 7.85 19.14
CA ILE A 169 2.34 7.51 18.72
C ILE A 169 2.32 6.47 17.61
N ASN A 170 1.50 5.42 17.75
CA ASN A 170 1.33 4.39 16.72
C ASN A 170 0.82 4.99 15.40
N ALA A 171 -0.15 5.89 15.47
CA ALA A 171 -0.68 6.57 14.30
C ALA A 171 0.38 7.50 13.65
N ALA A 172 1.23 8.17 14.44
CA ALA A 172 2.32 8.97 13.92
C ALA A 172 3.36 8.10 13.18
N PHE A 173 3.78 6.98 13.78
CA PHE A 173 4.69 6.03 13.13
C PHE A 173 4.05 5.34 11.91
N PHE A 174 2.75 5.09 11.94
CA PHE A 174 2.04 4.58 10.77
C PHE A 174 2.13 5.57 9.58
N HIS A 175 1.94 6.87 9.81
CA HIS A 175 2.12 7.88 8.75
C HIS A 175 3.58 8.02 8.31
N ALA A 176 4.55 7.89 9.21
CA ALA A 176 5.95 7.83 8.84
C ALA A 176 6.25 6.63 7.94
N ALA A 177 5.69 5.46 8.29
CA ALA A 177 5.79 4.25 7.48
C ALA A 177 5.11 4.38 6.12
N GLN A 178 3.96 5.05 6.06
CA GLN A 178 3.28 5.34 4.79
C GLN A 178 4.14 6.21 3.87
N LEU A 179 4.76 7.27 4.42
CA LEU A 179 5.67 8.13 3.66
C LEU A 179 6.85 7.32 3.10
N MET A 180 7.47 6.48 3.94
CA MET A 180 8.58 5.63 3.53
C MET A 180 8.16 4.61 2.47
N ALA A 181 7.04 3.93 2.66
CA ALA A 181 6.51 2.96 1.70
C ALA A 181 6.19 3.60 0.35
N PHE A 182 5.61 4.79 0.37
CA PHE A 182 5.37 5.57 -0.85
C PHE A 182 6.68 5.95 -1.54
N THR A 183 7.66 6.44 -0.79
CA THR A 183 8.97 6.80 -1.35
C THR A 183 9.64 5.59 -1.99
N LEU A 184 9.62 4.44 -1.32
CA LEU A 184 10.15 3.18 -1.87
C LEU A 184 9.43 2.76 -3.16
N GLY A 185 8.11 2.97 -3.24
CA GLY A 185 7.33 2.70 -4.46
C GLY A 185 7.71 3.57 -5.65
N LEU A 186 8.19 4.80 -5.41
CA LEU A 186 8.68 5.69 -6.45
C LEU A 186 10.08 5.31 -6.96
N TYR A 187 10.85 4.57 -6.18
CA TYR A 187 12.21 4.14 -6.51
C TYR A 187 12.33 2.61 -6.55
N PRO A 188 11.91 1.95 -7.64
CA PRO A 188 11.90 0.48 -7.74
C PRO A 188 13.27 -0.17 -7.50
N ARG A 189 14.36 0.56 -7.75
CA ARG A 189 15.74 0.08 -7.50
C ARG A 189 16.05 -0.12 -6.01
N LEU A 190 15.31 0.55 -5.12
CA LEU A 190 15.41 0.35 -3.68
C LEU A 190 14.68 -0.92 -3.21
N ASN A 191 13.91 -1.59 -4.06
CA ASN A 191 13.18 -2.81 -3.71
C ASN A 191 14.06 -4.07 -3.51
N SER A 192 15.38 -3.96 -3.75
CA SER A 192 16.34 -5.03 -3.43
C SER A 192 16.70 -5.12 -1.95
N ILE A 193 16.14 -4.24 -1.14
CA ILE A 193 16.49 -4.10 0.27
C ILE A 193 15.96 -5.28 1.07
N VAL A 194 16.77 -5.75 2.00
CA VAL A 194 16.43 -6.79 2.98
C VAL A 194 15.27 -6.33 3.88
N ILE A 195 15.14 -5.03 4.10
CA ILE A 195 14.14 -4.42 4.98
C ILE A 195 12.96 -3.90 4.15
N ARG A 196 11.75 -4.31 4.52
CA ARG A 196 10.49 -3.81 3.95
C ARG A 196 9.62 -3.19 5.02
N ILE A 197 8.98 -2.06 4.70
CA ILE A 197 8.03 -1.42 5.59
C ILE A 197 6.61 -1.64 5.08
N ILE A 198 5.71 -2.05 5.96
CA ILE A 198 4.30 -2.29 5.66
C ILE A 198 3.47 -1.41 6.58
N PRO A 199 2.83 -0.36 6.05
CA PRO A 199 1.96 0.49 6.82
C PRO A 199 0.61 -0.22 7.05
N ILE A 200 0.49 -0.91 8.18
CA ILE A 200 -0.74 -1.57 8.64
C ILE A 200 -1.21 -0.87 9.90
N HIS A 201 -2.48 -0.47 9.93
CA HIS A 201 -3.09 0.07 11.14
C HIS A 201 -3.42 -1.05 12.14
N PRO A 202 -3.25 -0.88 13.45
CA PRO A 202 -2.87 0.34 14.18
C PRO A 202 -1.36 0.53 14.35
N CYS A 203 -0.53 -0.43 13.98
CA CYS A 203 0.91 -0.39 14.15
C CYS A 203 1.61 -0.84 12.87
N ALA A 204 2.42 0.05 12.28
CA ALA A 204 3.20 -0.29 11.11
C ALA A 204 4.19 -1.44 11.41
N LYS A 205 4.51 -2.24 10.39
CA LYS A 205 5.41 -3.39 10.52
C LYS A 205 6.64 -3.20 9.65
N ILE A 206 7.77 -3.63 10.18
CA ILE A 206 9.02 -3.76 9.44
C ILE A 206 9.29 -5.24 9.25
N LEU A 207 9.45 -5.67 8.01
CA LEU A 207 9.82 -7.02 7.64
C LEU A 207 11.30 -7.04 7.28
N VAL A 208 12.04 -7.94 7.88
CA VAL A 208 13.44 -8.18 7.56
C VAL A 208 13.55 -9.58 6.96
N ASN A 209 13.99 -9.66 5.70
CA ASN A 209 14.20 -10.91 5.00
C ASN A 209 15.66 -11.36 5.22
N LEU A 210 15.87 -12.29 6.13
CA LEU A 210 17.17 -12.92 6.38
C LEU A 210 17.26 -14.26 5.64
N PRO A 211 18.46 -14.76 5.35
CA PRO A 211 18.63 -16.08 4.76
C PRO A 211 18.00 -17.22 5.59
N GLU A 212 17.89 -17.02 6.89
CA GLU A 212 17.34 -17.97 7.85
C GLU A 212 15.82 -17.89 8.00
N GLY A 213 15.17 -16.87 7.40
CA GLY A 213 13.73 -16.64 7.46
C GLY A 213 13.37 -15.16 7.54
N GLN A 214 12.07 -14.92 7.63
CA GLN A 214 11.52 -13.56 7.73
C GLN A 214 11.23 -13.22 9.19
N THR A 215 11.73 -12.09 9.67
CA THR A 215 11.36 -11.52 10.97
C THR A 215 10.44 -10.32 10.79
N VAL A 216 9.52 -10.14 11.76
CA VAL A 216 8.52 -9.06 11.74
C VAL A 216 8.68 -8.23 13.00
N HIS A 217 8.90 -6.93 12.84
CA HIS A 217 9.04 -5.99 13.94
C HIS A 217 7.92 -4.95 13.89
N ASN A 218 7.28 -4.67 15.01
CA ASN A 218 6.25 -3.64 15.10
C ASN A 218 6.90 -2.27 15.28
N LEU A 219 6.66 -1.34 14.35
CA LEU A 219 7.11 0.04 14.47
C LEU A 219 6.05 0.83 15.27
N GLY A 220 6.13 0.72 16.59
CA GLY A 220 5.19 1.30 17.53
C GLY A 220 4.95 0.36 18.70
N PHE A 221 3.97 0.67 19.52
CA PHE A 221 3.58 -0.17 20.67
C PHE A 221 2.78 -1.37 20.21
N ASP A 222 3.13 -2.53 20.69
CA ASP A 222 2.35 -3.73 20.44
C ASP A 222 0.98 -3.64 21.11
N THR A 223 -0.08 -3.78 20.32
CA THR A 223 -1.46 -3.76 20.78
C THR A 223 -2.04 -5.17 20.96
N SER A 224 -1.32 -6.19 20.51
CA SER A 224 -1.81 -7.58 20.45
C SER A 224 -1.53 -8.39 21.72
N SER A 225 -0.54 -8.00 22.51
CA SER A 225 -0.20 -8.70 23.74
C SER A 225 -1.05 -8.22 24.92
N GLY A 226 -2.14 -8.92 25.21
CA GLY A 226 -2.88 -8.80 26.48
C GLY A 226 -2.08 -9.19 27.72
N GLY A 227 -0.76 -9.27 27.60
CA GLY A 227 0.18 -9.70 28.62
C GLY A 227 0.67 -8.56 29.52
N THR A 228 0.99 -8.91 30.74
CA THR A 228 1.22 -8.10 31.94
C THR A 228 2.45 -7.17 31.93
N ALA A 229 3.22 -7.10 30.87
CA ALA A 229 4.38 -6.19 30.74
C ALA A 229 4.27 -5.35 29.45
N GLN A 230 3.35 -4.41 29.44
CA GLN A 230 3.28 -3.46 28.32
C GLN A 230 4.44 -2.47 28.44
N SER A 231 5.37 -2.52 27.48
CA SER A 231 6.44 -1.52 27.36
C SER A 231 5.83 -0.10 27.24
N ASN A 232 6.44 0.85 27.93
CA ASN A 232 6.08 2.26 27.85
C ASN A 232 6.85 3.02 26.76
N HIS A 233 7.64 2.31 25.96
CA HIS A 233 8.44 2.85 24.85
C HIS A 233 8.30 1.99 23.60
N VAL A 234 8.60 2.58 22.45
CA VAL A 234 8.69 1.86 21.17
C VAL A 234 9.94 0.94 21.22
N PRO A 235 9.87 -0.29 20.69
CA PRO A 235 11.02 -1.18 20.68
C PRO A 235 12.24 -0.54 19.99
N THR A 236 13.37 -0.49 20.66
CA THR A 236 14.62 0.09 20.13
C THR A 236 15.01 -0.53 18.79
N GLN A 237 14.93 -1.86 18.69
CA GLN A 237 15.23 -2.58 17.44
C GLN A 237 14.38 -2.10 16.27
N SER A 238 13.11 -1.77 16.48
CA SER A 238 12.22 -1.27 15.42
C SER A 238 12.63 0.11 14.95
N ILE A 239 13.08 0.97 15.86
CA ILE A 239 13.59 2.31 15.50
C ILE A 239 14.92 2.19 14.76
N THR A 240 15.81 1.31 15.19
CA THR A 240 17.09 1.04 14.50
C THR A 240 16.83 0.56 13.05
N LEU A 241 15.93 -0.39 12.87
CA LEU A 241 15.56 -0.87 11.52
C LEU A 241 14.93 0.24 10.67
N PHE A 242 14.11 1.09 11.27
CA PHE A 242 13.53 2.23 10.58
C PHE A 242 14.58 3.26 10.17
N LEU A 243 15.55 3.53 11.03
CA LEU A 243 16.70 4.39 10.73
C LEU A 243 17.56 3.83 9.60
N ALA A 244 17.88 2.53 9.64
CA ALA A 244 18.64 1.88 8.58
C ALA A 244 17.94 2.05 7.22
N LEU A 245 16.63 1.82 7.17
CA LEU A 245 15.84 2.02 5.96
C LEU A 245 15.81 3.49 5.52
N LEU A 246 15.62 4.42 6.45
CA LEU A 246 15.61 5.87 6.17
C LEU A 246 16.97 6.34 5.66
N SER A 247 18.06 5.87 6.26
CA SER A 247 19.44 6.15 5.84
C SER A 247 19.70 5.67 4.41
N GLU A 248 19.29 4.45 4.09
CA GLU A 248 19.47 3.88 2.75
C GLU A 248 18.69 4.65 1.68
N VAL A 249 17.43 4.97 1.96
CA VAL A 249 16.58 5.79 1.07
C VAL A 249 17.17 7.17 0.86
N THR A 250 17.62 7.80 1.94
CA THR A 250 18.25 9.15 1.90
C THR A 250 19.52 9.13 1.07
N SER A 251 20.39 8.14 1.30
CA SER A 251 21.66 7.99 0.57
C SER A 251 21.45 7.75 -0.93
N TYR A 252 20.43 6.96 -1.26
CA TYR A 252 20.05 6.72 -2.65
C TYR A 252 19.58 8.02 -3.33
N ILE A 253 18.69 8.76 -2.70
CA ILE A 253 18.16 10.03 -3.24
C ILE A 253 19.28 11.05 -3.40
N LEU A 254 20.19 11.15 -2.43
CA LEU A 254 21.36 12.02 -2.54
C LEU A 254 22.26 11.64 -3.71
N THR A 255 22.47 10.35 -3.93
CA THR A 255 23.29 9.84 -5.03
C THR A 255 22.67 10.16 -6.40
N GLU A 256 21.38 9.91 -6.55
CA GLU A 256 20.64 10.25 -7.78
C GLU A 256 20.65 11.76 -8.06
N ARG A 257 20.54 12.57 -7.02
CA ARG A 257 20.50 14.02 -7.14
C ARG A 257 21.85 14.65 -7.41
N ARG A 258 22.93 14.15 -6.81
CA ARG A 258 24.30 14.63 -7.11
C ARG A 258 24.61 14.53 -8.60
N GLN A 259 24.00 13.55 -9.28
CA GLN A 259 24.08 13.43 -10.73
C GLN A 259 23.33 14.54 -11.46
N ARG A 260 22.32 15.18 -10.84
CA ARG A 260 21.46 16.22 -11.45
C ARG A 260 21.77 17.66 -11.01
N LYS A 261 22.77 17.91 -10.18
CA LYS A 261 23.30 19.22 -9.74
C LYS A 261 22.47 20.05 -8.76
N ALA A 262 21.40 19.56 -8.17
CA ALA A 262 20.64 20.31 -7.17
C ALA A 262 20.50 19.47 -5.88
N VAL A 263 21.32 19.74 -4.87
CA VAL A 263 21.30 18.95 -3.63
C VAL A 263 21.14 19.89 -2.44
N GLU A 264 19.99 19.84 -1.79
CA GLU A 264 19.90 20.17 -0.38
C GLU A 264 20.26 18.93 0.42
N GLU A 265 21.22 19.05 1.33
CA GLU A 265 21.59 17.94 2.20
C GLU A 265 20.52 17.71 3.27
N PRO A 266 20.33 16.45 3.72
CA PRO A 266 19.43 16.19 4.83
C PRO A 266 19.89 16.94 6.08
N PRO A 267 18.96 17.42 6.92
CA PRO A 267 19.29 18.24 8.07
C PRO A 267 20.15 17.50 9.10
N PHE A 268 20.08 16.17 9.14
CA PHE A 268 20.88 15.36 10.05
C PHE A 268 21.53 14.19 9.31
N ILE A 269 22.81 13.93 9.63
CA ILE A 269 23.56 12.82 9.09
C ILE A 269 23.04 11.52 9.73
N MET A 270 22.80 10.53 8.89
CA MET A 270 22.33 9.21 9.34
C MET A 270 23.26 8.11 8.87
N THR A 271 23.43 7.11 9.72
CA THR A 271 23.95 5.79 9.37
C THR A 271 22.91 4.74 9.71
N GLU A 272 23.19 3.47 9.47
CA GLU A 272 22.31 2.37 9.84
C GLU A 272 21.98 2.30 11.34
N LEU A 273 22.91 2.77 12.19
CA LEU A 273 22.83 2.62 13.64
C LEU A 273 22.86 3.96 14.38
N SER A 274 23.11 5.07 13.70
CA SER A 274 23.23 6.38 14.35
C SER A 274 22.53 7.48 13.57
N ILE A 275 22.14 8.53 14.29
CA ILE A 275 21.62 9.78 13.73
C ILE A 275 22.21 10.95 14.52
N ASP A 276 22.79 11.91 13.81
CA ASP A 276 23.45 13.08 14.40
C ASP A 276 24.48 12.68 15.48
N ASP A 277 25.36 11.73 15.13
CA ASP A 277 26.40 11.14 16.01
C ASP A 277 25.86 10.38 17.26
N VAL A 278 24.56 10.26 17.43
CA VAL A 278 23.94 9.48 18.50
C VAL A 278 23.77 8.03 18.05
N ASP A 279 24.52 7.12 18.65
CA ASP A 279 24.36 5.69 18.43
C ASP A 279 23.10 5.19 19.14
N VAL A 280 22.10 4.82 18.34
CA VAL A 280 20.77 4.40 18.82
C VAL A 280 20.83 3.04 19.53
N THR A 281 21.79 2.19 19.17
CA THR A 281 21.92 0.85 19.77
C THR A 281 22.47 0.90 21.19
N SER A 282 23.23 1.94 21.52
CA SER A 282 23.82 2.15 22.85
C SER A 282 22.92 2.93 23.80
N LEU A 283 21.78 3.44 23.30
CA LEU A 283 20.86 4.23 24.11
C LEU A 283 20.08 3.35 25.08
N GLU A 284 20.20 3.66 26.37
CA GLU A 284 19.33 3.08 27.38
C GLU A 284 17.89 3.60 27.24
N ASP A 285 16.91 2.73 27.48
CA ASP A 285 15.48 3.08 27.46
C ASP A 285 15.12 4.19 28.45
N SER A 286 15.92 4.36 29.51
CA SER A 286 15.80 5.41 30.50
C SER A 286 16.21 6.80 30.00
N ASN A 287 17.04 6.89 28.95
CA ASN A 287 17.58 8.15 28.43
C ASN A 287 16.58 8.89 27.55
N THR A 288 15.50 9.38 28.15
CA THR A 288 14.40 10.08 27.46
C THR A 288 14.86 11.31 26.66
N PRO A 289 15.81 12.15 27.11
CA PRO A 289 16.28 13.29 26.31
C PRO A 289 16.95 12.86 25.01
N ALA A 290 17.84 11.85 25.05
CA ALA A 290 18.52 11.36 23.84
C ALA A 290 17.53 10.74 22.86
N TRP A 291 16.56 9.95 23.33
CA TRP A 291 15.50 9.41 22.51
C TRP A 291 14.61 10.50 21.87
N SER A 292 14.32 11.59 22.61
CA SER A 292 13.59 12.71 22.07
C SER A 292 14.36 13.42 20.96
N SER A 293 15.68 13.52 21.09
CA SER A 293 16.57 14.04 20.05
C SER A 293 16.56 13.15 18.80
N VAL A 294 16.69 11.83 18.98
CA VAL A 294 16.62 10.86 17.85
C VAL A 294 15.30 10.97 17.09
N VAL A 295 14.18 11.02 17.79
CA VAL A 295 12.85 11.14 17.15
C VAL A 295 12.70 12.50 16.43
N PHE A 296 13.26 13.57 16.99
CA PHE A 296 13.30 14.87 16.34
C PHE A 296 14.10 14.83 15.04
N CYS A 297 15.29 14.25 15.06
CA CYS A 297 16.13 14.09 13.88
C CYS A 297 15.49 13.22 12.80
N ILE A 298 14.81 12.12 13.20
CA ILE A 298 14.01 11.29 12.29
C ILE A 298 12.94 12.13 11.61
N ALA A 299 12.16 12.91 12.37
CA ALA A 299 11.09 13.73 11.81
C ALA A 299 11.62 14.81 10.86
N ALA A 300 12.78 15.41 11.19
CA ALA A 300 13.43 16.39 10.32
C ALA A 300 13.86 15.79 8.99
N ASN A 301 14.46 14.61 9.02
CA ASN A 301 14.87 13.90 7.81
C ASN A 301 13.66 13.39 7.00
N LEU A 302 12.58 12.96 7.63
CA LEU A 302 11.33 12.64 6.94
C LEU A 302 10.70 13.88 6.29
N ARG A 303 10.76 15.04 6.94
CA ARG A 303 10.31 16.32 6.34
C ARG A 303 11.14 16.67 5.12
N TRP A 304 12.46 16.59 5.23
CA TRP A 304 13.37 16.78 4.10
C TRP A 304 13.02 15.78 2.98
N LEU A 305 12.88 14.49 3.29
CA LEU A 305 12.52 13.45 2.33
C LEU A 305 11.22 13.79 1.60
N SER A 306 10.19 14.24 2.32
CA SER A 306 8.91 14.61 1.71
C SER A 306 9.04 15.79 0.73
N SER A 307 9.89 16.77 1.03
CA SER A 307 10.16 17.92 0.13
C SER A 307 10.99 17.50 -1.08
N GLU A 308 11.94 16.59 -0.88
CA GLU A 308 12.86 16.18 -1.90
C GLU A 308 12.23 15.25 -2.95
N VAL A 309 11.36 14.33 -2.55
CA VAL A 309 10.62 13.47 -3.47
C VAL A 309 9.72 14.29 -4.41
N GLU A 310 9.26 15.46 -3.99
CA GLU A 310 8.50 16.38 -4.85
C GLU A 310 9.33 16.98 -5.99
N ILE A 311 10.64 17.17 -5.81
CA ILE A 311 11.52 17.89 -6.75
C ILE A 311 12.06 16.96 -7.87
N ILE A 312 12.07 15.66 -7.68
CA ILE A 312 12.66 14.70 -8.65
C ILE A 312 11.78 14.51 -9.90
N ARG A 313 10.64 15.10 -9.98
CA ARG A 313 9.78 15.12 -11.16
C ARG A 313 9.79 16.43 -11.86
#